data_704972b329b772ded5288f622cbc795c
#
_entry.id   704972b329b772ded5288f622cbc795c
#
_cell.length_a   1.000
_cell.length_b   1.000
_cell.length_c   1.000
_cell.angle_alpha   90.00
_cell.angle_beta   90.00
_cell.angle_gamma   90.00
#
_symmetry.space_group_name_H-M   'P 1'
#
loop_
_entity.id
_entity.type
_entity.pdbx_description
1 polymer ?
#
loop_
_entity_poly.entity_id
_entity_poly.type
_entity_poly.pdbx_seq_one_letter_code
_entity_poly.pdbx_strand_id
1 'polypeptide(L)'
;MKKFFQLVMVFSMMVLLASCNRMGRAPEALPANIHIGDTYYTQFALQFEKGRFITTNYRVGVLLPINSKVTLLDINRKVIKVHLEDFGHDLLIKNAAKHVGGDAYYYFGKLFDRKTVNLAKFTRKERANIKKGKVAVGMRKDAVIAAIGYPPTHQTPSLEYDNWTYWKTRWGDKFIVYFKNGKVTRIQD
;
A
#
# COMPACT_ATOMS: atom_id res chain seq x y z
N MET A 1 -34.55 -41.55 -40.57
CA MET A 1 -33.95 -41.69 -39.24
C MET A 1 -32.42 -41.54 -39.25
N LYS A 2 -31.69 -42.17 -40.17
CA LYS A 2 -30.17 -42.07 -40.19
C LYS A 2 -29.66 -40.62 -40.42
N LYS A 3 -30.30 -39.81 -41.27
CA LYS A 3 -29.86 -38.42 -41.53
C LYS A 3 -30.09 -37.46 -40.34
N PHE A 4 -31.15 -37.72 -39.55
CA PHE A 4 -31.46 -36.94 -38.36
C PHE A 4 -30.43 -37.22 -37.24
N PHE A 5 -29.99 -38.45 -37.11
CA PHE A 5 -28.99 -38.83 -36.12
C PHE A 5 -27.61 -38.27 -36.43
N GLN A 6 -27.23 -38.17 -37.71
CA GLN A 6 -25.98 -37.54 -38.13
C GLN A 6 -25.97 -36.03 -37.87
N LEU A 7 -27.09 -35.35 -38.08
CA LEU A 7 -27.21 -33.90 -37.83
C LEU A 7 -27.09 -33.56 -36.34
N VAL A 8 -27.69 -34.37 -35.45
CA VAL A 8 -27.61 -34.21 -33.99
C VAL A 8 -26.18 -34.48 -33.50
N MET A 9 -25.48 -35.46 -34.08
CA MET A 9 -24.12 -35.79 -33.69
C MET A 9 -23.11 -34.68 -34.08
N VAL A 10 -23.29 -34.06 -35.26
CA VAL A 10 -22.46 -32.93 -35.71
C VAL A 10 -22.72 -31.69 -34.89
N PHE A 11 -23.97 -31.41 -34.47
CA PHE A 11 -24.30 -30.30 -33.64
C PHE A 11 -23.77 -30.44 -32.18
N SER A 12 -23.82 -31.68 -31.66
CA SER A 12 -23.23 -32.00 -30.34
C SER A 12 -21.71 -31.85 -30.31
N MET A 13 -21.01 -32.17 -31.39
CA MET A 13 -19.56 -32.04 -31.51
C MET A 13 -19.13 -30.58 -31.68
N MET A 14 -19.96 -29.72 -32.28
CA MET A 14 -19.70 -28.28 -32.41
C MET A 14 -19.83 -27.49 -31.09
N VAL A 15 -20.70 -27.93 -30.19
CA VAL A 15 -20.88 -27.33 -28.89
C VAL A 15 -19.70 -27.62 -27.95
N LEU A 16 -19.00 -28.76 -28.12
CA LEU A 16 -17.83 -29.14 -27.31
C LEU A 16 -16.57 -28.32 -27.63
N LEU A 17 -16.50 -27.70 -28.81
CA LEU A 17 -15.34 -26.88 -29.21
C LEU A 17 -15.45 -25.42 -28.79
N ALA A 18 -16.62 -24.97 -28.31
CA ALA A 18 -16.83 -23.60 -27.87
C ALA A 18 -16.49 -23.35 -26.38
N SER A 19 -16.14 -24.39 -25.63
CA SER A 19 -15.91 -24.28 -24.17
C SER A 19 -14.43 -24.15 -23.75
N CYS A 20 -13.47 -24.03 -24.68
CA CYS A 20 -12.05 -23.93 -24.37
C CYS A 20 -11.42 -22.61 -24.79
N ASN A 21 -12.02 -21.46 -24.45
CA ASN A 21 -11.32 -20.17 -24.63
C ASN A 21 -11.47 -19.24 -23.41
N ARG A 22 -11.37 -19.80 -22.20
CA ARG A 22 -10.84 -19.02 -21.10
C ARG A 22 -9.32 -19.13 -21.16
N MET A 23 -8.71 -18.45 -22.13
CA MET A 23 -7.30 -18.12 -22.02
C MET A 23 -7.14 -17.31 -20.74
N GLY A 24 -6.69 -17.97 -19.68
CA GLY A 24 -6.22 -17.29 -18.49
C GLY A 24 -5.21 -16.25 -18.97
N ARG A 25 -5.46 -14.98 -18.69
CA ARG A 25 -4.49 -13.91 -18.98
C ARG A 25 -3.16 -14.37 -18.40
N ALA A 26 -2.13 -14.46 -19.24
CA ALA A 26 -0.79 -14.81 -18.77
C ALA A 26 -0.46 -13.96 -17.51
N PRO A 27 0.19 -14.53 -16.49
CA PRO A 27 0.59 -13.77 -15.31
C PRO A 27 1.35 -12.54 -15.78
N GLU A 28 0.92 -11.36 -15.32
CA GLU A 28 1.61 -10.12 -15.64
C GLU A 28 3.03 -10.19 -15.08
N ALA A 29 4.04 -9.91 -15.91
CA ALA A 29 5.42 -9.89 -15.45
C ALA A 29 5.59 -8.84 -14.35
N LEU A 30 6.22 -9.24 -13.24
CA LEU A 30 6.50 -8.33 -12.14
C LEU A 30 7.58 -7.31 -12.55
N PRO A 31 7.52 -6.07 -12.05
CA PRO A 31 8.63 -5.15 -12.16
C PRO A 31 9.94 -5.78 -11.65
N ALA A 32 11.05 -5.54 -12.35
CA ALA A 32 12.34 -6.21 -12.11
C ALA A 32 12.90 -6.06 -10.67
N ASN A 33 12.45 -5.08 -9.94
CA ASN A 33 12.84 -4.82 -8.55
C ASN A 33 11.93 -5.48 -7.49
N ILE A 34 10.87 -6.18 -7.93
CA ILE A 34 9.89 -6.82 -7.03
C ILE A 34 9.99 -8.33 -7.17
N HIS A 35 10.32 -9.02 -6.07
CA HIS A 35 10.48 -10.47 -6.05
C HIS A 35 9.65 -11.07 -4.91
N ILE A 36 8.75 -11.97 -5.26
CA ILE A 36 7.96 -12.75 -4.29
C ILE A 36 8.91 -13.67 -3.52
N GLY A 37 8.69 -13.81 -2.22
CA GLY A 37 9.54 -14.57 -1.30
C GLY A 37 10.69 -13.78 -0.70
N ASP A 38 11.03 -12.60 -1.26
CA ASP A 38 12.09 -11.77 -0.73
C ASP A 38 11.67 -10.98 0.52
N THR A 39 12.66 -10.64 1.33
CA THR A 39 12.52 -9.79 2.50
C THR A 39 12.61 -8.31 2.12
N TYR A 40 11.73 -7.52 2.72
CA TYR A 40 11.69 -6.07 2.62
C TYR A 40 11.48 -5.42 3.99
N TYR A 41 11.65 -4.10 4.06
CA TYR A 41 11.47 -3.31 5.28
C TYR A 41 10.52 -2.15 5.01
N THR A 42 9.61 -1.89 5.94
CA THR A 42 8.70 -0.74 5.87
C THR A 42 9.49 0.56 5.85
N GLN A 43 9.17 1.46 4.92
CA GLN A 43 9.83 2.75 4.77
C GLN A 43 9.19 3.87 5.61
N PHE A 44 8.04 3.61 6.20
CA PHE A 44 7.36 4.47 7.17
C PHE A 44 6.47 3.63 8.08
N ALA A 45 6.08 4.22 9.22
CA ALA A 45 5.16 3.56 10.13
C ALA A 45 3.70 3.71 9.64
N LEU A 46 2.97 2.60 9.55
CA LEU A 46 1.59 2.56 9.13
C LEU A 46 0.69 1.95 10.22
N GLN A 47 -0.62 2.13 10.10
CA GLN A 47 -1.59 1.51 10.99
C GLN A 47 -2.52 0.60 10.20
N PHE A 48 -2.77 -0.59 10.70
CA PHE A 48 -3.63 -1.57 10.06
C PHE A 48 -4.66 -2.16 11.03
N GLU A 49 -5.79 -2.59 10.50
CA GLU A 49 -6.87 -3.18 11.29
C GLU A 49 -7.31 -4.52 10.69
N LYS A 50 -7.49 -5.54 11.55
CA LYS A 50 -7.97 -6.87 11.14
C LYS A 50 -7.16 -7.48 9.97
N GLY A 51 -5.83 -7.37 10.02
CA GLY A 51 -4.92 -7.87 8.99
C GLY A 51 -5.03 -7.12 7.64
N ARG A 52 -5.54 -5.88 7.63
CA ARG A 52 -5.73 -5.09 6.40
C ARG A 52 -5.22 -3.67 6.56
N PHE A 53 -4.51 -3.21 5.52
CA PHE A 53 -4.14 -1.81 5.32
C PHE A 53 -4.73 -1.33 3.99
N ILE A 54 -5.21 -0.09 3.95
CA ILE A 54 -5.65 0.57 2.72
C ILE A 54 -4.69 1.73 2.44
N THR A 55 -4.19 1.84 1.22
CA THR A 55 -3.17 2.85 0.87
C THR A 55 -3.65 4.30 0.96
N THR A 56 -4.93 4.54 1.23
CA THR A 56 -5.45 5.84 1.70
C THR A 56 -4.78 6.29 3.00
N ASN A 57 -4.14 5.35 3.73
CA ASN A 57 -3.37 5.61 4.93
C ASN A 57 -4.21 6.15 6.10
N TYR A 58 -5.33 5.47 6.38
CA TYR A 58 -6.13 5.74 7.57
C TYR A 58 -5.33 5.49 8.85
N ARG A 59 -5.55 6.34 9.86
CA ARG A 59 -4.81 6.29 11.12
C ARG A 59 -5.59 5.52 12.20
N VAL A 60 -5.88 4.25 11.93
CA VAL A 60 -6.66 3.37 12.82
C VAL A 60 -5.99 2.00 12.97
N GLY A 61 -6.18 1.37 14.13
CA GLY A 61 -5.75 0.01 14.41
C GLY A 61 -4.35 -0.08 15.01
N VAL A 62 -3.67 -1.18 14.69
CA VAL A 62 -2.37 -1.53 15.24
C VAL A 62 -1.25 -0.83 14.45
N LEU A 63 -0.27 -0.30 15.16
CA LEU A 63 0.91 0.31 14.55
C LEU A 63 1.87 -0.76 14.06
N LEU A 64 2.20 -0.74 12.76
CA LEU A 64 3.37 -1.40 12.19
C LEU A 64 4.50 -0.38 12.13
N PRO A 65 5.58 -0.55 12.89
CA PRO A 65 6.68 0.41 12.93
C PRO A 65 7.40 0.55 11.59
N ILE A 66 8.09 1.67 11.40
CA ILE A 66 9.10 1.82 10.36
C ILE A 66 10.22 0.78 10.57
N ASN A 67 10.81 0.29 9.49
CA ASN A 67 11.83 -0.75 9.49
C ASN A 67 11.34 -2.13 9.98
N SER A 68 10.03 -2.36 10.06
CA SER A 68 9.51 -3.72 10.29
C SER A 68 9.87 -4.62 9.11
N LYS A 69 10.35 -5.81 9.44
CA LYS A 69 10.72 -6.85 8.46
C LYS A 69 9.47 -7.53 7.93
N VAL A 70 9.35 -7.65 6.62
CA VAL A 70 8.24 -8.33 5.95
C VAL A 70 8.76 -9.23 4.83
N THR A 71 8.05 -10.33 4.57
CA THR A 71 8.28 -11.17 3.39
C THR A 71 7.13 -10.94 2.40
N LEU A 72 7.46 -10.63 1.14
CA LEU A 72 6.46 -10.45 0.09
C LEU A 72 5.89 -11.82 -0.32
N LEU A 73 4.60 -12.03 -0.10
CA LEU A 73 3.91 -13.27 -0.44
C LEU A 73 3.25 -13.24 -1.82
N ASP A 74 2.66 -12.10 -2.18
CA ASP A 74 1.97 -11.92 -3.46
C ASP A 74 1.79 -10.43 -3.76
N ILE A 75 1.73 -10.08 -5.06
CA ILE A 75 1.45 -8.73 -5.50
C ILE A 75 0.80 -8.73 -6.89
N ASN A 76 -0.19 -7.87 -7.05
CA ASN A 76 -0.76 -7.50 -8.35
C ASN A 76 -1.10 -6.01 -8.37
N ARG A 77 -1.65 -5.48 -9.47
CA ARG A 77 -1.96 -4.03 -9.59
C ARG A 77 -2.87 -3.45 -8.51
N LYS A 78 -3.61 -4.29 -7.77
CA LYS A 78 -4.63 -3.84 -6.81
C LYS A 78 -4.29 -4.17 -5.36
N VAL A 79 -3.47 -5.19 -5.14
CA VAL A 79 -3.26 -5.79 -3.82
C VAL A 79 -1.79 -6.18 -3.65
N ILE A 80 -1.29 -6.01 -2.43
CA ILE A 80 0.00 -6.54 -1.97
C ILE A 80 -0.29 -7.42 -0.76
N LYS A 81 0.27 -8.61 -0.70
CA LYS A 81 0.20 -9.50 0.46
C LYS A 81 1.60 -9.71 1.00
N VAL A 82 1.79 -9.43 2.27
CA VAL A 82 3.08 -9.64 2.97
C VAL A 82 2.88 -10.42 4.25
N HIS A 83 3.88 -11.18 4.66
CA HIS A 83 3.99 -11.73 6.00
C HIS A 83 4.70 -10.73 6.90
N LEU A 84 4.16 -10.48 8.08
CA LEU A 84 4.77 -9.59 9.10
C LEU A 84 5.58 -10.44 10.05
N GLU A 85 6.92 -10.42 9.94
CA GLU A 85 7.82 -11.30 10.71
C GLU A 85 7.64 -11.12 12.23
N ASP A 86 7.57 -9.89 12.71
CA ASP A 86 7.45 -9.59 14.15
C ASP A 86 6.05 -9.88 14.72
N PHE A 87 5.04 -10.04 13.85
CA PHE A 87 3.64 -10.26 14.25
C PHE A 87 3.17 -11.69 14.01
N GLY A 88 3.89 -12.48 13.21
CA GLY A 88 3.57 -13.85 12.88
C GLY A 88 2.28 -14.05 12.08
N HIS A 89 1.81 -13.04 11.36
CA HIS A 89 0.63 -13.13 10.51
C HIS A 89 0.73 -12.28 9.25
N ASP A 90 -0.17 -12.54 8.30
CA ASP A 90 -0.19 -11.85 7.00
C ASP A 90 -0.94 -10.52 7.07
N LEU A 91 -0.45 -9.54 6.31
CA LEU A 91 -1.09 -8.26 6.05
C LEU A 91 -1.52 -8.16 4.59
N LEU A 92 -2.81 -7.89 4.37
CA LEU A 92 -3.37 -7.60 3.07
C LEU A 92 -3.43 -6.09 2.85
N ILE A 93 -2.69 -5.58 1.89
CA ILE A 93 -2.64 -4.16 1.53
C ILE A 93 -3.49 -3.95 0.29
N LYS A 94 -4.61 -3.23 0.42
CA LYS A 94 -5.47 -2.84 -0.69
C LYS A 94 -5.04 -1.50 -1.25
N ASN A 95 -4.72 -1.46 -2.53
CA ASN A 95 -4.37 -0.22 -3.19
C ASN A 95 -5.61 0.59 -3.57
N ALA A 96 -5.66 1.83 -3.09
CA ALA A 96 -6.64 2.82 -3.47
C ALA A 96 -6.01 3.77 -4.52
N ALA A 97 -5.84 3.30 -5.76
CA ALA A 97 -5.11 4.00 -6.83
C ALA A 97 -5.51 5.48 -6.98
N LYS A 98 -6.79 5.79 -6.85
CA LYS A 98 -7.35 7.16 -6.84
C LYS A 98 -6.74 8.05 -5.73
N HIS A 99 -6.33 7.45 -4.62
CA HIS A 99 -5.82 8.18 -3.45
C HIS A 99 -4.30 8.27 -3.41
N VAL A 100 -3.60 7.46 -4.21
CA VAL A 100 -2.12 7.41 -4.17
C VAL A 100 -1.45 7.74 -5.50
N GLY A 101 -2.25 7.94 -6.55
CA GLY A 101 -1.75 8.35 -7.87
C GLY A 101 -1.06 7.25 -8.67
N GLY A 102 -1.28 5.97 -8.31
CA GLY A 102 -0.67 4.84 -9.00
C GLY A 102 -1.24 3.48 -8.57
N ASP A 103 -0.79 2.41 -9.22
CA ASP A 103 -1.17 1.04 -8.88
C ASP A 103 -0.40 0.52 -7.64
N ALA A 104 -0.62 -0.76 -7.29
CA ALA A 104 0.03 -1.34 -6.12
C ALA A 104 1.54 -1.54 -6.34
N TYR A 105 2.04 -1.72 -7.56
CA TYR A 105 3.47 -1.79 -7.83
C TYR A 105 4.16 -0.46 -7.55
N TYR A 106 3.55 0.66 -7.98
CA TYR A 106 4.02 2.00 -7.66
C TYR A 106 4.05 2.25 -6.15
N TYR A 107 2.98 1.87 -5.44
CA TYR A 107 2.89 2.10 -4.00
C TYR A 107 3.78 1.16 -3.20
N PHE A 108 4.07 -0.04 -3.73
CA PHE A 108 5.03 -0.97 -3.13
C PHE A 108 6.40 -0.30 -2.93
N GLY A 109 6.91 0.39 -3.94
CA GLY A 109 8.18 1.12 -3.84
C GLY A 109 8.18 2.29 -2.85
N LYS A 110 6.99 2.77 -2.43
CA LYS A 110 6.88 3.75 -1.33
C LYS A 110 6.80 3.09 0.04
N LEU A 111 6.15 1.91 0.12
CA LEU A 111 5.96 1.17 1.36
C LEU A 111 7.20 0.40 1.80
N PHE A 112 7.92 -0.18 0.85
CA PHE A 112 8.92 -1.21 1.09
C PHE A 112 10.21 -0.98 0.32
N ASP A 113 11.33 -1.28 0.97
CA ASP A 113 12.66 -1.34 0.35
C ASP A 113 13.42 -2.55 0.93
N ARG A 114 14.45 -3.01 0.24
CA ARG A 114 15.38 -4.04 0.74
C ARG A 114 16.29 -3.51 1.85
N LYS A 115 16.38 -2.19 2.01
CA LYS A 115 17.18 -1.50 3.03
C LYS A 115 16.28 -0.83 4.06
N THR A 116 16.73 -0.85 5.29
CA THR A 116 16.10 -0.07 6.37
C THR A 116 16.36 1.43 6.19
N VAL A 117 15.42 2.24 6.66
CA VAL A 117 15.60 3.70 6.77
C VAL A 117 16.63 3.99 7.86
N ASN A 118 17.65 4.78 7.53
CA ASN A 118 18.60 5.26 8.54
C ASN A 118 17.92 6.29 9.46
N LEU A 119 17.58 5.87 10.67
CA LEU A 119 16.94 6.72 11.66
C LEU A 119 17.92 7.72 12.34
N ALA A 120 19.24 7.53 12.21
CA ALA A 120 20.22 8.46 12.79
C ALA A 120 20.17 9.86 12.17
N LYS A 121 19.64 9.99 10.93
CA LYS A 121 19.45 11.29 10.26
C LYS A 121 18.37 12.17 10.92
N PHE A 122 17.54 11.60 11.79
CA PHE A 122 16.48 12.30 12.50
C PHE A 122 16.93 12.73 13.91
N THR A 123 16.43 13.85 14.37
CA THR A 123 16.67 14.32 15.74
C THR A 123 16.09 13.35 16.77
N ARG A 124 16.53 13.45 18.03
CA ARG A 124 16.01 12.63 19.14
C ARG A 124 14.47 12.75 19.26
N LYS A 125 13.94 13.99 19.14
CA LYS A 125 12.50 14.26 19.19
C LYS A 125 11.77 13.61 18.01
N GLU A 126 12.30 13.74 16.78
CA GLU A 126 11.72 13.13 15.59
C GLU A 126 11.71 11.59 15.71
N ARG A 127 12.82 10.96 16.09
CA ARG A 127 12.88 9.51 16.32
C ARG A 127 11.84 9.01 17.31
N ALA A 128 11.66 9.74 18.42
CA ALA A 128 10.65 9.37 19.42
C ALA A 128 9.23 9.41 18.86
N ASN A 129 8.91 10.39 18.00
CA ASN A 129 7.61 10.50 17.36
C ASN A 129 7.43 9.50 16.22
N ILE A 130 8.46 9.27 15.42
CA ILE A 130 8.48 8.23 14.36
C ILE A 130 8.16 6.86 14.97
N LYS A 131 8.83 6.50 16.07
CA LYS A 131 8.58 5.23 16.77
C LYS A 131 7.14 5.09 17.27
N LYS A 132 6.49 6.20 17.62
CA LYS A 132 5.09 6.22 18.09
C LYS A 132 4.07 6.33 16.93
N GLY A 133 4.51 6.48 15.68
CA GLY A 133 3.63 6.75 14.55
C GLY A 133 2.85 8.08 14.71
N LYS A 134 3.47 9.12 15.28
CA LYS A 134 2.82 10.41 15.58
C LYS A 134 3.57 11.58 14.95
N VAL A 135 2.82 12.62 14.62
CA VAL A 135 3.35 13.92 14.20
C VAL A 135 3.40 14.86 15.41
N ALA A 136 4.43 15.71 15.45
CA ALA A 136 4.56 16.76 16.45
C ALA A 136 5.15 18.04 15.85
N VAL A 137 4.83 19.18 16.44
CA VAL A 137 5.39 20.49 16.07
C VAL A 137 6.92 20.45 16.09
N GLY A 138 7.55 21.01 15.06
CA GLY A 138 8.98 21.08 14.86
C GLY A 138 9.57 19.91 14.05
N MET A 139 8.80 18.85 13.72
CA MET A 139 9.25 17.78 12.85
C MET A 139 9.42 18.26 11.42
N ARG A 140 10.46 17.78 10.73
CA ARG A 140 10.67 18.01 9.30
C ARG A 140 9.69 17.17 8.44
N LYS A 141 9.45 17.60 7.20
CA LYS A 141 8.57 16.90 6.25
C LYS A 141 8.95 15.41 6.09
N ASP A 142 10.24 15.09 5.94
CA ASP A 142 10.73 13.71 5.83
C ASP A 142 10.50 12.89 7.12
N ALA A 143 10.60 13.51 8.29
CA ALA A 143 10.28 12.87 9.56
C ALA A 143 8.76 12.61 9.72
N VAL A 144 7.91 13.49 9.19
CA VAL A 144 6.46 13.27 9.15
C VAL A 144 6.13 12.08 8.26
N ILE A 145 6.75 11.97 7.06
CA ILE A 145 6.57 10.78 6.18
C ILE A 145 7.03 9.52 6.91
N ALA A 146 8.20 9.53 7.53
CA ALA A 146 8.70 8.36 8.28
C ALA A 146 7.76 7.96 9.43
N ALA A 147 7.10 8.93 10.08
CA ALA A 147 6.22 8.70 11.22
C ALA A 147 4.82 8.21 10.84
N ILE A 148 4.25 8.72 9.75
CA ILE A 148 2.84 8.48 9.42
C ILE A 148 2.58 8.17 7.93
N GLY A 149 3.64 8.09 7.10
CA GLY A 149 3.53 7.84 5.67
C GLY A 149 3.11 9.05 4.85
N TYR A 150 2.84 8.79 3.57
CA TYR A 150 2.45 9.82 2.62
C TYR A 150 0.99 10.26 2.81
N PRO A 151 0.69 11.56 2.63
CA PRO A 151 -0.69 12.03 2.54
C PRO A 151 -1.33 11.53 1.23
N PRO A 152 -2.64 11.30 1.20
CA PRO A 152 -3.36 10.95 -0.03
C PRO A 152 -3.23 12.03 -1.10
N THR A 153 -2.82 11.66 -2.32
CA THR A 153 -2.51 12.61 -3.41
C THR A 153 -3.71 13.46 -3.85
N HIS A 154 -4.93 12.93 -3.75
CA HIS A 154 -6.14 13.70 -4.07
C HIS A 154 -6.48 14.80 -3.04
N GLN A 155 -5.87 14.76 -1.85
CA GLN A 155 -5.99 15.80 -0.81
C GLN A 155 -4.71 16.67 -0.76
N THR A 156 -3.57 16.10 -1.07
CA THR A 156 -2.27 16.76 -1.07
C THR A 156 -1.52 16.38 -2.35
N PRO A 157 -1.79 17.05 -3.47
CA PRO A 157 -1.21 16.72 -4.78
C PRO A 157 0.32 16.81 -4.84
N SER A 158 0.93 17.67 -4.03
CA SER A 158 2.38 17.85 -3.96
C SER A 158 2.88 17.89 -2.53
N LEU A 159 4.01 17.24 -2.28
CA LEU A 159 4.72 17.30 -0.99
C LEU A 159 5.43 18.66 -0.75
N GLU A 160 5.52 19.49 -1.77
CA GLU A 160 6.03 20.86 -1.64
C GLU A 160 5.06 21.80 -0.91
N TYR A 161 3.78 21.46 -0.88
CA TYR A 161 2.79 22.28 -0.18
C TYR A 161 3.10 22.39 1.32
N ASP A 162 2.76 23.55 1.88
CA ASP A 162 2.92 23.85 3.29
C ASP A 162 1.75 23.37 4.17
N ASN A 163 0.85 22.58 3.58
CA ASN A 163 -0.19 21.87 4.31
C ASN A 163 -0.41 20.49 3.71
N TRP A 164 -0.47 19.49 4.58
CA TRP A 164 -0.72 18.10 4.19
C TRP A 164 -1.95 17.59 4.93
N THR A 165 -2.94 17.10 4.16
CA THR A 165 -4.19 16.57 4.71
C THR A 165 -4.12 15.04 4.77
N TYR A 166 -4.41 14.50 5.93
CA TYR A 166 -4.49 13.07 6.21
C TYR A 166 -5.89 12.67 6.63
N TRP A 167 -6.23 11.41 6.42
CA TRP A 167 -7.45 10.81 6.92
C TRP A 167 -7.21 10.15 8.28
N LYS A 168 -8.05 10.44 9.29
CA LYS A 168 -8.06 9.70 10.54
C LYS A 168 -8.76 8.37 10.34
N THR A 169 -9.98 8.41 9.79
CA THR A 169 -10.84 7.27 9.59
C THR A 169 -11.38 7.21 8.16
N ARG A 170 -11.99 6.09 7.79
CA ARG A 170 -12.71 5.94 6.52
C ARG A 170 -14.02 6.73 6.45
N TRP A 171 -14.48 7.26 7.58
CA TRP A 171 -15.75 7.97 7.67
C TRP A 171 -15.67 9.47 7.36
N GLY A 172 -14.49 9.96 7.02
CA GLY A 172 -14.33 11.34 6.56
C GLY A 172 -13.55 12.24 7.51
N ASP A 173 -13.23 11.78 8.72
CA ASP A 173 -12.43 12.56 9.67
C ASP A 173 -11.02 12.76 9.13
N LYS A 174 -10.57 14.01 9.19
CA LYS A 174 -9.27 14.43 8.66
C LYS A 174 -8.50 15.21 9.72
N PHE A 175 -7.20 15.31 9.49
CA PHE A 175 -6.37 16.32 10.16
C PHE A 175 -5.40 16.93 9.15
N ILE A 176 -4.97 18.14 9.41
CA ILE A 176 -4.08 18.90 8.55
C ILE A 176 -2.79 19.20 9.31
N VAL A 177 -1.66 18.88 8.68
CA VAL A 177 -0.32 19.22 9.18
C VAL A 177 0.16 20.45 8.41
N TYR A 178 0.39 21.55 9.12
CA TYR A 178 0.89 22.80 8.54
C TYR A 178 2.39 22.91 8.73
N PHE A 179 3.07 23.38 7.69
CA PHE A 179 4.52 23.57 7.68
C PHE A 179 4.89 25.04 7.48
N LYS A 180 6.05 25.43 7.99
CA LYS A 180 6.76 26.66 7.66
C LYS A 180 8.26 26.34 7.62
N ASN A 181 8.93 26.73 6.56
CA ASN A 181 10.35 26.41 6.34
C ASN A 181 10.65 24.91 6.49
N GLY A 182 9.77 24.03 5.93
CA GLY A 182 9.91 22.57 5.96
C GLY A 182 9.68 21.90 7.32
N LYS A 183 9.23 22.62 8.35
CA LYS A 183 8.95 22.11 9.70
C LYS A 183 7.50 22.30 10.09
N VAL A 184 6.94 21.30 10.79
CA VAL A 184 5.58 21.36 11.33
C VAL A 184 5.43 22.53 12.31
N THR A 185 4.46 23.38 12.06
CA THR A 185 4.10 24.51 12.94
C THR A 185 2.80 24.28 13.69
N ARG A 186 1.86 23.57 13.08
CA ARG A 186 0.53 23.30 13.65
C ARG A 186 -0.03 21.99 13.11
N ILE A 187 -0.81 21.31 13.94
CA ILE A 187 -1.65 20.18 13.55
C ILE A 187 -3.07 20.57 13.91
N GLN A 188 -3.97 20.49 12.95
CA GLN A 188 -5.38 20.84 13.09
C GLN A 188 -6.24 19.60 12.87
N ASP A 189 -7.03 19.26 13.85
CA ASP A 189 -8.05 18.20 13.82
C ASP A 189 -9.38 18.71 13.30
#